data_920ece9d29fdb0e03eaeb3b835d74c44
#
_entry.id   920ece9d29fdb0e03eaeb3b835d74c44
#
_cell.length_a   1.000
_cell.length_b   1.000
_cell.length_c   1.000
_cell.angle_alpha   90.00
_cell.angle_beta   90.00
_cell.angle_gamma   90.00
#
_symmetry.space_group_name_H-M   'P 1'
#
loop_
_entity.id
_entity.type
_entity.pdbx_description
1 polymer ?
#
loop_
_entity_poly.entity_id
_entity_poly.type
_entity_poly.pdbx_seq_one_letter_code
_entity_poly.pdbx_strand_id
1 'polypeptide(L)'
;SDVYKRQVQQEGLVGIPASEADRFFQTSYEASKAIITSGKYALYNNKPDNKAQNFCDMFLKGNGDNGEYIFQKQYNVAGGKGHDWDKRNAPFSYRAGGWGCGIAPTLEMVEAYEYIDGSEGSLKLEENGKSIRFDDPYDVFANKDPRLFASVYLPGSPCQNSKIEWKRGIIVSDNEKYVATSQPDGGNTVEINGITYNTSGK
;
A
#
# COMPACT_ATOMS: atom_id res chain seq x y z
N SER A 1 -9.36 -16.93 -7.27
CA SER A 1 -10.75 -17.30 -6.90
C SER A 1 -11.01 -18.80 -6.92
N ASP A 2 -10.28 -19.60 -7.70
CA ASP A 2 -10.54 -21.05 -7.81
C ASP A 2 -9.93 -21.90 -6.69
N VAL A 3 -9.00 -21.38 -5.93
CA VAL A 3 -8.38 -22.11 -4.79
C VAL A 3 -9.41 -22.35 -3.68
N TYR A 4 -10.29 -21.41 -3.44
CA TYR A 4 -11.34 -21.54 -2.43
C TYR A 4 -12.48 -22.48 -2.84
N LYS A 5 -12.68 -22.70 -4.13
CA LYS A 5 -13.70 -23.66 -4.64
C LYS A 5 -13.32 -25.14 -4.46
N ARG A 6 -12.06 -25.42 -4.13
CA ARG A 6 -11.55 -26.78 -3.93
C ARG A 6 -11.46 -27.21 -2.46
N GLN A 7 -11.92 -26.37 -1.54
CA GLN A 7 -12.00 -26.83 -0.15
C GLN A 7 -13.04 -27.95 -0.04
N VAL A 8 -12.58 -29.10 0.45
CA VAL A 8 -13.47 -30.21 0.75
C VAL A 8 -14.38 -29.78 1.89
N GLN A 9 -15.62 -29.49 1.58
CA GLN A 9 -16.66 -29.28 2.55
C GLN A 9 -17.14 -30.66 3.01
N GLN A 10 -16.74 -31.06 4.19
CA GLN A 10 -17.32 -32.20 4.85
C GLN A 10 -18.40 -31.69 5.78
N GLU A 11 -19.65 -32.00 5.46
CA GLU A 11 -20.82 -31.53 6.21
C GLU A 11 -20.67 -31.89 7.70
N GLY A 12 -20.76 -30.90 8.56
CA GLY A 12 -20.64 -31.03 10.01
C GLY A 12 -19.22 -31.06 10.57
N LEU A 13 -18.16 -31.13 9.73
CA LEU A 13 -16.75 -31.12 10.17
C LEU A 13 -15.97 -29.91 9.71
N VAL A 14 -16.23 -29.43 8.49
CA VAL A 14 -15.52 -28.30 7.91
C VAL A 14 -16.52 -27.35 7.25
N GLY A 15 -16.53 -26.11 7.74
CA GLY A 15 -17.41 -25.08 7.23
C GLY A 15 -18.77 -25.02 7.93
N ILE A 16 -19.52 -24.00 7.57
CA ILE A 16 -20.87 -23.74 8.07
C ILE A 16 -21.84 -24.08 6.94
N PRO A 17 -22.95 -24.77 7.20
CA PRO A 17 -23.93 -25.05 6.17
C PRO A 17 -24.41 -23.76 5.48
N ALA A 18 -24.58 -23.80 4.17
CA ALA A 18 -25.03 -22.64 3.38
C ALA A 18 -26.40 -22.11 3.86
N SER A 19 -27.23 -22.96 4.45
CA SER A 19 -28.51 -22.60 5.04
C SER A 19 -28.41 -21.63 6.22
N GLU A 20 -27.23 -21.55 6.86
CA GLU A 20 -26.97 -20.63 7.96
C GLU A 20 -26.47 -19.26 7.51
N ALA A 21 -26.15 -19.08 6.23
CA ALA A 21 -25.52 -17.86 5.71
C ALA A 21 -26.38 -16.62 5.99
N ASP A 22 -27.68 -16.68 5.71
CA ASP A 22 -28.58 -15.56 5.92
C ASP A 22 -28.65 -15.13 7.38
N ARG A 23 -28.65 -16.09 8.30
CA ARG A 23 -28.62 -15.80 9.74
C ARG A 23 -27.35 -15.05 10.14
N PHE A 24 -26.20 -15.46 9.64
CA PHE A 24 -24.93 -14.77 9.93
C PHE A 24 -24.88 -13.39 9.30
N PHE A 25 -25.35 -13.23 8.05
CA PHE A 25 -25.43 -11.93 7.41
C PHE A 25 -26.39 -11.00 8.16
N GLN A 26 -27.53 -11.47 8.58
CA GLN A 26 -28.48 -10.69 9.38
C GLN A 26 -27.87 -10.25 10.70
N THR A 27 -27.20 -11.15 11.43
CA THR A 27 -26.52 -10.83 12.70
C THR A 27 -25.43 -9.77 12.49
N SER A 28 -24.64 -9.90 11.43
CA SER A 28 -23.60 -8.93 11.06
C SER A 28 -24.19 -7.56 10.74
N TYR A 29 -25.27 -7.53 9.96
CA TYR A 29 -25.98 -6.31 9.61
C TYR A 29 -26.52 -5.59 10.86
N GLU A 30 -27.20 -6.32 11.75
CA GLU A 30 -27.78 -5.75 12.96
C GLU A 30 -26.70 -5.21 13.91
N ALA A 31 -25.59 -5.94 14.08
CA ALA A 31 -24.46 -5.50 14.88
C ALA A 31 -23.82 -4.22 14.31
N SER A 32 -23.59 -4.19 13.01
CA SER A 32 -23.03 -3.02 12.32
C SER A 32 -23.96 -1.81 12.42
N LYS A 33 -25.25 -2.01 12.20
CA LYS A 33 -26.27 -0.98 12.35
C LYS A 33 -26.32 -0.44 13.78
N ALA A 34 -26.25 -1.30 14.78
CA ALA A 34 -26.23 -0.89 16.18
C ALA A 34 -25.01 -0.02 16.53
N ILE A 35 -23.83 -0.31 15.96
CA ILE A 35 -22.64 0.52 16.10
C ILE A 35 -22.89 1.91 15.51
N ILE A 36 -23.35 1.99 14.27
CA ILE A 36 -23.63 3.26 13.57
C ILE A 36 -24.65 4.09 14.35
N THR A 37 -25.76 3.47 14.77
CA THR A 37 -26.86 4.18 15.44
C THR A 37 -26.54 4.55 16.88
N SER A 38 -25.52 3.93 17.50
CA SER A 38 -25.12 4.25 18.88
C SER A 38 -24.59 5.67 19.05
N GLY A 39 -24.09 6.30 17.97
CA GLY A 39 -23.44 7.60 18.02
C GLY A 39 -22.12 7.64 18.82
N LYS A 40 -21.63 6.47 19.25
CA LYS A 40 -20.39 6.36 20.04
C LYS A 40 -19.13 6.39 19.19
N TYR A 41 -19.27 6.12 17.90
CA TYR A 41 -18.18 6.03 16.94
C TYR A 41 -18.38 7.01 15.80
N ALA A 42 -17.31 7.55 15.31
CA ALA A 42 -17.29 8.45 14.17
C ALA A 42 -16.05 8.20 13.33
N LEU A 43 -16.15 8.44 12.02
CA LEU A 43 -15.00 8.35 11.15
C LEU A 43 -13.93 9.38 11.55
N TYR A 44 -12.68 8.94 11.60
CA TYR A 44 -11.56 9.82 11.89
C TYR A 44 -11.38 10.82 10.76
N ASN A 45 -11.47 12.12 11.06
CA ASN A 45 -11.40 13.19 10.06
C ASN A 45 -10.72 14.46 10.61
N ASN A 46 -9.52 14.28 11.15
CA ASN A 46 -8.75 15.39 11.73
C ASN A 46 -7.92 16.16 10.69
N LYS A 47 -7.78 15.61 9.47
CA LYS A 47 -7.08 16.24 8.33
C LYS A 47 -7.90 16.09 7.04
N PRO A 48 -9.05 16.79 6.93
CA PRO A 48 -9.95 16.61 5.78
C PRO A 48 -9.31 17.03 4.45
N ASP A 49 -8.37 17.97 4.47
CA ASP A 49 -7.68 18.49 3.28
C ASP A 49 -6.50 17.58 2.83
N ASN A 50 -6.08 16.66 3.67
CA ASN A 50 -5.06 15.66 3.34
C ASN A 50 -5.52 14.26 3.76
N LYS A 51 -6.33 13.66 2.92
CA LYS A 51 -6.99 12.38 3.21
C LYS A 51 -6.01 11.22 3.38
N ALA A 52 -4.91 11.20 2.63
CA ALA A 52 -3.88 10.18 2.78
C ALA A 52 -3.21 10.26 4.16
N GLN A 53 -2.82 11.46 4.58
CA GLN A 53 -2.24 11.67 5.90
C GLN A 53 -3.27 11.44 7.01
N ASN A 54 -4.53 11.80 6.78
CA ASN A 54 -5.62 11.53 7.72
C ASN A 54 -5.78 10.03 7.97
N PHE A 55 -5.79 9.24 6.90
CA PHE A 55 -5.89 7.78 7.01
C PHE A 55 -4.67 7.16 7.70
N CYS A 56 -3.45 7.64 7.38
CA CYS A 56 -2.22 7.22 8.04
C CYS A 56 -2.25 7.55 9.54
N ASP A 57 -2.60 8.77 9.90
CA ASP A 57 -2.67 9.24 11.30
C ASP A 57 -3.65 8.42 12.14
N MET A 58 -4.73 7.94 11.54
CA MET A 58 -5.69 7.08 12.21
C MET A 58 -5.01 5.85 12.84
N PHE A 59 -4.08 5.22 12.12
CA PHE A 59 -3.35 4.06 12.62
C PHE A 59 -2.16 4.40 13.54
N LEU A 60 -1.57 5.59 13.38
CA LEU A 60 -0.39 6.00 14.14
C LEU A 60 -0.73 6.62 15.48
N LYS A 61 -1.89 7.25 15.61
CA LYS A 61 -2.36 7.82 16.87
C LYS A 61 -2.93 6.71 17.74
N GLY A 62 -2.10 6.18 18.62
CA GLY A 62 -2.53 5.22 19.63
C GLY A 62 -3.47 5.85 20.66
N ASN A 63 -4.18 5.01 21.39
CA ASN A 63 -4.91 5.27 22.64
C ASN A 63 -5.84 6.50 22.67
N GLY A 64 -7.10 6.24 22.42
CA GLY A 64 -8.18 6.98 23.05
C GLY A 64 -8.78 8.14 22.26
N ASP A 65 -8.05 8.80 21.38
CA ASP A 65 -8.56 10.00 20.67
C ASP A 65 -9.08 9.71 19.26
N ASN A 66 -9.14 8.44 18.90
CA ASN A 66 -9.67 8.05 17.60
C ASN A 66 -11.04 7.42 17.79
N GLY A 67 -12.08 8.20 17.57
CA GLY A 67 -13.46 7.76 17.70
C GLY A 67 -13.90 6.64 16.76
N GLU A 68 -13.04 6.20 15.85
CA GLU A 68 -13.31 5.14 14.88
C GLU A 68 -12.96 3.74 15.41
N TYR A 69 -12.08 3.62 16.41
CA TYR A 69 -11.67 2.34 16.93
C TYR A 69 -12.78 1.66 17.76
N ILE A 70 -13.16 0.46 17.32
CA ILE A 70 -14.06 -0.42 18.07
C ILE A 70 -13.25 -1.41 18.90
N PHE A 71 -12.22 -1.98 18.29
CA PHE A 71 -11.30 -2.91 18.92
C PHE A 71 -9.90 -2.74 18.33
N GLN A 72 -8.89 -2.68 19.20
CA GLN A 72 -7.49 -2.57 18.77
C GLN A 72 -6.55 -3.31 19.70
N LYS A 73 -5.48 -3.85 19.13
CA LYS A 73 -4.32 -4.33 19.87
C LYS A 73 -3.24 -3.27 19.82
N GLN A 74 -2.90 -2.73 20.96
CA GLN A 74 -1.86 -1.69 21.04
C GLN A 74 -0.48 -2.27 21.26
N TYR A 75 0.50 -1.62 20.65
CA TYR A 75 1.91 -1.88 20.87
C TYR A 75 2.53 -0.65 21.53
N ASN A 76 3.30 -0.88 22.59
CA ASN A 76 3.98 0.17 23.34
C ASN A 76 5.36 -0.30 23.72
N VAL A 77 6.38 0.30 23.11
CA VAL A 77 7.79 -0.06 23.33
C VAL A 77 8.21 0.20 24.78
N ALA A 78 7.78 1.31 25.39
CA ALA A 78 8.07 1.63 26.79
C ALA A 78 7.47 0.61 27.76
N GLY A 79 6.35 -0.02 27.41
CA GLY A 79 5.72 -1.12 28.15
C GLY A 79 6.27 -2.51 27.79
N GLY A 80 7.33 -2.62 27.04
CA GLY A 80 7.90 -3.90 26.59
C GLY A 80 7.04 -4.65 25.56
N LYS A 81 6.12 -3.96 24.89
CA LYS A 81 5.19 -4.52 23.89
C LYS A 81 5.48 -3.90 22.51
N GLY A 82 6.65 -4.18 21.99
CA GLY A 82 7.03 -3.77 20.63
C GLY A 82 6.57 -4.76 19.56
N HIS A 83 6.79 -4.39 18.32
CA HIS A 83 6.70 -5.26 17.13
C HIS A 83 7.86 -4.95 16.19
N ASP A 84 8.09 -5.84 15.25
CA ASP A 84 9.16 -5.72 14.26
C ASP A 84 8.62 -5.48 12.83
N TRP A 85 7.44 -4.87 12.72
CA TRP A 85 6.77 -4.58 11.45
C TRP A 85 7.66 -3.78 10.50
N ASP A 86 8.20 -2.65 10.96
CA ASP A 86 9.06 -1.79 10.13
C ASP A 86 10.33 -2.51 9.68
N LYS A 87 10.94 -3.27 10.60
CA LYS A 87 12.11 -4.06 10.30
C LYS A 87 11.87 -5.09 9.20
N ARG A 88 10.67 -5.71 9.18
CA ARG A 88 10.33 -6.76 8.22
C ARG A 88 9.84 -6.21 6.89
N ASN A 89 9.17 -5.08 6.90
CA ASN A 89 8.43 -4.57 5.73
C ASN A 89 9.01 -3.29 5.15
N ALA A 90 9.96 -2.64 5.83
CA ALA A 90 10.62 -1.46 5.30
C ALA A 90 11.32 -1.76 3.96
N PRO A 91 11.35 -0.80 3.04
CA PRO A 91 12.16 -0.89 1.84
C PRO A 91 13.61 -1.21 2.14
N PHE A 92 14.31 -1.85 1.23
CA PHE A 92 15.67 -2.35 1.45
C PHE A 92 16.62 -1.31 2.05
N SER A 93 16.60 -0.10 1.54
CA SER A 93 17.48 0.99 2.00
C SER A 93 17.17 1.54 3.38
N TYR A 94 15.96 1.28 3.88
CA TYR A 94 15.49 1.77 5.18
C TYR A 94 15.38 0.67 6.23
N ARG A 95 15.72 -0.56 5.86
CA ARG A 95 15.66 -1.70 6.78
C ARG A 95 16.87 -1.72 7.73
N ALA A 96 16.63 -2.12 8.95
CA ALA A 96 17.68 -2.35 9.93
C ALA A 96 18.06 -3.85 10.00
N GLY A 97 19.34 -4.16 10.11
CA GLY A 97 19.82 -5.50 10.39
C GLY A 97 19.57 -6.54 9.29
N GLY A 98 19.53 -6.13 8.03
CA GLY A 98 19.45 -7.05 6.87
C GLY A 98 18.08 -7.65 6.59
N TRP A 99 17.06 -7.35 7.37
CA TRP A 99 15.67 -7.73 7.13
C TRP A 99 14.97 -6.68 6.28
N GLY A 100 13.80 -6.99 5.77
CA GLY A 100 12.99 -6.03 5.03
C GLY A 100 12.35 -6.66 3.79
N CYS A 101 11.44 -5.93 3.17
CA CYS A 101 10.69 -6.33 1.98
C CYS A 101 9.98 -7.68 2.12
N GLY A 102 9.57 -8.05 3.34
CA GLY A 102 8.91 -9.32 3.62
C GLY A 102 7.47 -9.36 3.12
N ILE A 103 6.85 -8.21 2.97
CA ILE A 103 5.50 -8.06 2.40
C ILE A 103 5.59 -7.02 1.31
N ALA A 104 5.32 -7.44 0.09
CA ALA A 104 5.20 -6.56 -1.07
C ALA A 104 3.78 -6.72 -1.65
N PRO A 105 3.06 -5.63 -1.89
CA PRO A 105 1.78 -5.70 -2.59
C PRO A 105 2.01 -6.14 -4.03
N THR A 106 1.07 -6.88 -4.60
CA THR A 106 1.07 -7.15 -6.04
C THR A 106 0.59 -5.92 -6.81
N LEU A 107 0.83 -5.90 -8.12
CA LEU A 107 0.32 -4.83 -8.98
C LEU A 107 -1.21 -4.77 -8.93
N GLU A 108 -1.87 -5.93 -8.95
CA GLU A 108 -3.33 -6.01 -8.86
C GLU A 108 -3.87 -5.38 -7.57
N MET A 109 -3.13 -5.48 -6.47
CA MET A 109 -3.51 -4.81 -5.22
C MET A 109 -3.42 -3.29 -5.35
N VAL A 110 -2.39 -2.78 -6.03
CA VAL A 110 -2.25 -1.33 -6.30
C VAL A 110 -3.34 -0.85 -7.24
N GLU A 111 -3.66 -1.63 -8.27
CA GLU A 111 -4.69 -1.33 -9.25
C GLU A 111 -6.12 -1.49 -8.70
N ALA A 112 -6.31 -2.25 -7.62
CA ALA A 112 -7.60 -2.34 -6.94
C ALA A 112 -8.04 -1.01 -6.28
N TYR A 113 -7.11 -0.09 -6.05
CA TYR A 113 -7.47 1.28 -5.68
C TYR A 113 -7.91 2.04 -6.92
N GLU A 114 -9.15 2.50 -6.93
CA GLU A 114 -9.72 3.30 -8.01
C GLU A 114 -9.09 4.70 -8.07
N TYR A 115 -9.36 5.42 -9.16
CA TYR A 115 -9.07 6.85 -9.23
C TYR A 115 -10.13 7.65 -8.45
N ILE A 116 -9.78 8.88 -8.05
CA ILE A 116 -10.69 9.75 -7.25
C ILE A 116 -11.96 10.15 -8.02
N ASP A 117 -11.97 10.00 -9.34
CA ASP A 117 -13.13 10.22 -10.20
C ASP A 117 -14.03 8.99 -10.32
N GLY A 118 -13.68 7.88 -9.63
CA GLY A 118 -14.41 6.62 -9.66
C GLY A 118 -14.09 5.75 -10.88
N SER A 119 -13.14 6.13 -11.71
CA SER A 119 -12.68 5.29 -12.81
C SER A 119 -11.85 4.11 -12.31
N GLU A 120 -11.81 3.03 -13.11
CA GLU A 120 -11.06 1.82 -12.83
C GLU A 120 -9.59 2.13 -12.51
N GLY A 121 -9.04 1.38 -11.55
CA GLY A 121 -7.74 1.67 -10.98
C GLY A 121 -6.52 1.15 -11.75
N SER A 122 -6.68 0.58 -12.93
CA SER A 122 -5.55 0.18 -13.79
C SER A 122 -4.62 1.35 -14.09
N LEU A 123 -3.32 1.15 -13.99
CA LEU A 123 -2.35 2.21 -14.23
C LEU A 123 -2.35 2.67 -15.71
N LYS A 124 -2.44 3.96 -15.92
CA LYS A 124 -2.44 4.57 -17.25
C LYS A 124 -0.99 4.74 -17.74
N LEU A 125 -0.44 3.70 -18.36
CA LEU A 125 0.95 3.66 -18.83
C LEU A 125 1.08 3.88 -20.35
N GLU A 126 -0.04 3.83 -21.07
CA GLU A 126 -0.08 4.02 -22.52
C GLU A 126 -1.21 4.95 -22.92
N GLU A 127 -0.97 5.74 -23.95
CA GLU A 127 -1.96 6.57 -24.59
C GLU A 127 -1.76 6.50 -26.12
N ASN A 128 -2.83 6.19 -26.86
CA ASN A 128 -2.81 6.05 -28.32
C ASN A 128 -1.72 5.07 -28.82
N GLY A 129 -1.47 3.97 -28.08
CA GLY A 129 -0.49 2.96 -28.42
C GLY A 129 0.96 3.38 -28.19
N LYS A 130 1.19 4.47 -27.45
CA LYS A 130 2.52 4.94 -27.06
C LYS A 130 2.63 4.96 -25.55
N SER A 131 3.79 4.55 -25.03
CA SER A 131 4.08 4.61 -23.60
C SER A 131 4.13 6.07 -23.13
N ILE A 132 3.43 6.33 -22.03
CA ILE A 132 3.48 7.62 -21.32
C ILE A 132 4.78 7.68 -20.55
N ARG A 133 5.43 8.84 -20.57
CA ARG A 133 6.64 9.12 -19.78
C ARG A 133 6.32 10.07 -18.65
N PHE A 134 6.89 9.78 -17.51
CA PHE A 134 6.72 10.55 -16.28
C PHE A 134 8.09 11.07 -15.83
N ASP A 135 8.15 12.32 -15.42
CA ASP A 135 9.36 12.93 -14.86
C ASP A 135 9.65 12.45 -13.44
N ASP A 136 8.59 12.29 -12.63
CA ASP A 136 8.67 11.66 -11.29
C ASP A 136 7.93 10.32 -11.33
N PRO A 137 8.54 9.22 -10.84
CA PRO A 137 7.89 7.91 -10.80
C PRO A 137 6.62 7.90 -9.94
N TYR A 138 6.46 8.86 -9.05
CA TYR A 138 5.27 9.00 -8.22
C TYR A 138 4.05 9.50 -9.02
N ASP A 139 4.26 10.23 -10.10
CA ASP A 139 3.20 10.79 -10.95
C ASP A 139 2.38 9.70 -11.66
N VAL A 140 2.92 8.50 -11.81
CA VAL A 140 2.18 7.32 -12.31
C VAL A 140 0.90 7.06 -11.51
N PHE A 141 0.93 7.40 -10.23
CA PHE A 141 -0.16 7.15 -9.29
C PHE A 141 -1.04 8.40 -9.05
N ALA A 142 -0.83 9.47 -9.78
CA ALA A 142 -1.59 10.70 -9.64
C ALA A 142 -3.11 10.44 -9.69
N ASN A 143 -3.85 11.11 -8.80
CA ASN A 143 -5.31 11.00 -8.69
C ASN A 143 -5.85 9.60 -8.31
N LYS A 144 -5.02 8.71 -7.79
CA LYS A 144 -5.48 7.47 -7.15
C LYS A 144 -6.12 7.75 -5.80
N ASP A 145 -6.92 6.79 -5.33
CA ASP A 145 -7.50 6.83 -3.98
C ASP A 145 -6.44 7.17 -2.92
N PRO A 146 -6.68 8.16 -2.07
CA PRO A 146 -5.73 8.58 -1.03
C PRO A 146 -5.28 7.46 -0.09
N ARG A 147 -6.09 6.42 0.10
CA ARG A 147 -5.73 5.26 0.92
C ARG A 147 -4.55 4.47 0.36
N LEU A 148 -4.36 4.47 -0.97
CA LEU A 148 -3.18 3.86 -1.58
C LEU A 148 -1.89 4.47 -1.03
N PHE A 149 -1.82 5.81 -1.01
CA PHE A 149 -0.64 6.55 -0.57
C PHE A 149 -0.35 6.41 0.94
N ALA A 150 -1.35 6.04 1.71
CA ALA A 150 -1.20 5.79 3.14
C ALA A 150 -0.87 4.33 3.48
N SER A 151 -1.13 3.40 2.55
CA SER A 151 -1.01 1.96 2.81
C SER A 151 0.18 1.30 2.11
N VAL A 152 0.67 1.89 1.02
CA VAL A 152 1.68 1.30 0.17
C VAL A 152 2.81 2.29 -0.08
N TYR A 153 4.04 1.84 0.12
CA TYR A 153 5.20 2.56 -0.40
C TYR A 153 5.29 2.34 -1.91
N LEU A 154 5.13 3.42 -2.65
CA LEU A 154 5.22 3.47 -4.11
C LEU A 154 6.57 4.03 -4.54
N PRO A 155 7.05 3.76 -5.79
CA PRO A 155 8.20 4.46 -6.34
C PRO A 155 8.01 5.98 -6.25
N GLY A 156 8.98 6.68 -5.68
CA GLY A 156 8.90 8.12 -5.44
C GLY A 156 8.21 8.54 -4.12
N SER A 157 7.62 7.61 -3.37
CA SER A 157 6.99 7.93 -2.09
C SER A 157 7.96 8.60 -1.12
N PRO A 158 7.52 9.60 -0.37
CA PRO A 158 8.30 10.13 0.73
C PRO A 158 8.44 9.07 1.83
N CYS A 159 9.65 8.88 2.31
CA CYS A 159 9.94 8.01 3.43
C CYS A 159 11.02 8.64 4.29
N GLN A 160 10.72 8.90 5.55
CA GLN A 160 11.58 9.63 6.47
C GLN A 160 11.98 11.00 5.86
N ASN A 161 13.27 11.25 5.64
CA ASN A 161 13.77 12.51 5.05
C ASN A 161 14.21 12.35 3.59
N SER A 162 13.69 11.34 2.88
CA SER A 162 14.10 10.98 1.53
C SER A 162 12.91 10.49 0.71
N LYS A 163 13.11 10.21 -0.57
CA LYS A 163 12.17 9.53 -1.45
C LYS A 163 12.60 8.08 -1.67
N ILE A 164 11.63 7.19 -1.73
CA ILE A 164 11.87 5.79 -2.09
C ILE A 164 12.13 5.72 -3.58
N GLU A 165 13.27 5.21 -3.96
CA GLU A 165 13.63 5.00 -5.34
C GLU A 165 13.76 3.51 -5.65
N TRP A 166 12.81 2.98 -6.41
CA TRP A 166 12.86 1.64 -6.96
C TRP A 166 12.92 1.73 -8.48
N LYS A 167 14.11 1.73 -9.00
CA LYS A 167 14.32 1.70 -10.46
C LYS A 167 15.34 0.62 -10.81
N ARG A 168 15.13 -0.05 -11.91
CA ARG A 168 16.02 -1.08 -12.43
C ARG A 168 16.85 -0.57 -13.62
N GLY A 169 16.71 0.67 -13.93
CA GLY A 169 17.40 1.30 -15.03
C GLY A 169 16.85 2.68 -15.32
N ILE A 170 17.41 3.33 -16.28
CA ILE A 170 16.99 4.63 -16.79
C ILE A 170 16.90 4.59 -18.30
N ILE A 171 16.06 5.45 -18.87
CA ILE A 171 16.06 5.73 -20.29
C ILE A 171 16.96 6.94 -20.52
N VAL A 172 17.98 6.77 -21.32
CA VAL A 172 18.96 7.80 -21.56
C VAL A 172 18.91 8.24 -23.01
N SER A 173 18.98 9.55 -23.20
CA SER A 173 19.13 10.27 -24.47
C SER A 173 17.99 10.14 -25.48
N ASP A 174 18.12 10.93 -26.54
CA ASP A 174 17.17 11.05 -27.64
C ASP A 174 16.92 9.75 -28.43
N ASN A 175 17.75 8.74 -28.24
CA ASN A 175 17.63 7.44 -28.91
C ASN A 175 16.87 6.42 -28.02
N GLU A 176 16.25 6.84 -26.94
CA GLU A 176 15.44 5.98 -26.08
C GLU A 176 16.17 4.72 -25.55
N LYS A 177 17.48 4.78 -25.44
CA LYS A 177 18.26 3.65 -24.97
C LYS A 177 18.00 3.38 -23.50
N TYR A 178 17.46 2.20 -23.21
CA TYR A 178 17.31 1.72 -21.84
C TYR A 178 18.64 1.16 -21.32
N VAL A 179 19.08 1.67 -20.18
CA VAL A 179 20.25 1.15 -19.45
C VAL A 179 19.78 0.54 -18.15
N ALA A 180 19.82 -0.79 -18.10
CA ALA A 180 19.47 -1.54 -16.90
C ALA A 180 20.67 -1.67 -15.95
N THR A 181 20.40 -1.73 -14.65
CA THR A 181 21.37 -2.16 -13.65
C THR A 181 21.41 -3.68 -13.55
N SER A 182 22.59 -4.25 -13.33
CA SER A 182 22.73 -5.67 -13.03
C SER A 182 22.42 -6.02 -11.57
N GLN A 183 22.39 -5.03 -10.70
CA GLN A 183 22.18 -5.21 -9.25
C GLN A 183 20.97 -4.39 -8.77
N PRO A 184 19.93 -5.01 -8.21
CA PRO A 184 18.72 -4.31 -7.80
C PRO A 184 18.93 -3.34 -6.63
N ASP A 185 20.00 -3.49 -5.87
CA ASP A 185 20.28 -2.78 -4.62
C ASP A 185 21.63 -2.05 -4.60
N GLY A 186 22.35 -2.07 -5.68
CA GLY A 186 23.71 -1.56 -5.71
C GLY A 186 23.91 -0.35 -6.61
N GLY A 187 24.55 0.67 -6.10
CA GLY A 187 24.90 1.93 -6.70
C GLY A 187 25.64 1.87 -8.05
N ASN A 188 25.01 1.25 -9.05
CA ASN A 188 25.50 1.30 -10.41
C ASN A 188 25.19 2.66 -10.99
N THR A 189 26.20 3.28 -11.53
CA THR A 189 26.10 4.54 -12.25
C THR A 189 26.51 4.35 -13.70
N VAL A 190 25.98 5.20 -14.58
CA VAL A 190 26.42 5.33 -15.96
C VAL A 190 26.72 6.80 -16.23
N GLU A 191 27.83 7.06 -16.90
CA GLU A 191 28.18 8.40 -17.35
C GLU A 191 27.78 8.57 -18.84
N ILE A 192 27.01 9.62 -19.12
CA ILE A 192 26.52 9.93 -20.45
C ILE A 192 26.69 11.44 -20.65
N ASN A 193 27.49 11.82 -21.66
CA ASN A 193 27.79 13.22 -21.97
C ASN A 193 28.33 14.01 -20.76
N GLY A 194 29.17 13.38 -19.94
CA GLY A 194 29.75 13.99 -18.75
C GLY A 194 28.81 14.10 -17.54
N ILE A 195 27.61 13.54 -17.62
CA ILE A 195 26.64 13.50 -16.52
C ILE A 195 26.55 12.08 -15.99
N THR A 196 26.73 11.93 -14.69
CA THR A 196 26.61 10.64 -14.02
C THR A 196 25.17 10.43 -13.58
N TYR A 197 24.56 9.35 -14.04
CA TYR A 197 23.20 8.92 -13.68
C TYR A 197 23.25 7.68 -12.79
N ASN A 198 22.42 7.66 -11.77
CA ASN A 198 22.19 6.46 -10.99
C ASN A 198 21.16 5.56 -11.70
N THR A 199 21.54 4.34 -12.05
CA THR A 199 20.71 3.39 -12.80
C THR A 199 19.96 2.40 -11.92
N SER A 200 20.23 2.39 -10.61
CA SER A 200 19.54 1.53 -9.67
C SER A 200 18.87 2.34 -8.57
N GLY A 201 17.74 1.84 -8.09
CA GLY A 201 17.14 2.32 -6.85
C GLY A 201 17.96 1.89 -5.64
N LYS A 202 17.92 2.70 -4.60
CA LYS A 202 18.50 2.39 -3.30
C LYS A 202 17.48 1.71 -2.41
#